data_63c4bd7908d70d60738349c7a9dfe07e
#
_entry.id   63c4bd7908d70d60738349c7a9dfe07e
#
_cell.length_a   1.000
_cell.length_b   1.000
_cell.length_c   1.000
_cell.angle_alpha   90.00
_cell.angle_beta   90.00
_cell.angle_gamma   90.00
#
_symmetry.space_group_name_H-M   'P 1'
#
loop_
_entity.id
_entity.type
_entity.pdbx_description
1 polymer ?
#
loop_
_entity_poly.entity_id
_entity_poly.type
_entity_poly.pdbx_seq_one_letter_code
_entity_poly.pdbx_strand_id
1 'polypeptide(L)' 'MRITHFRQRMDEEFGPARAAALAHDHVFAELGGRTVNAALEAGIATKRIWAVVCTAFDVPEERR' A
#
# COMPACT_ATOMS: atom_id res chain seq x y z
N MET A 1 7.02 0.76 -10.39
CA MET A 1 5.83 1.59 -10.07
C MET A 1 6.26 2.86 -9.37
N ARG A 2 5.80 4.01 -9.86
CA ARG A 2 6.12 5.29 -9.22
C ARG A 2 5.23 5.52 -8.00
N ILE A 3 5.71 6.34 -7.05
CA ILE A 3 4.95 6.65 -5.84
C ILE A 3 3.57 7.24 -6.18
N THR A 4 3.50 8.15 -7.16
CA THR A 4 2.23 8.74 -7.58
C THR A 4 1.27 7.69 -8.12
N HIS A 5 1.77 6.74 -8.92
CA HIS A 5 0.97 5.64 -9.45
C HIS A 5 0.49 4.73 -8.33
N PHE A 6 1.37 4.42 -7.38
CA PHE A 6 1.02 3.61 -6.21
C PHE A 6 -0.10 4.29 -5.40
N ARG A 7 0.03 5.60 -5.12
CA ARG A 7 -1.00 6.35 -4.40
C ARG A 7 -2.33 6.33 -5.14
N GLN A 8 -2.29 6.48 -6.46
CA GLN A 8 -3.49 6.43 -7.29
C GLN A 8 -4.17 5.06 -7.18
N ARG A 9 -3.40 3.97 -7.25
CA ARG A 9 -3.95 2.62 -7.11
C ARG A 9 -4.60 2.42 -5.74
N MET A 10 -3.99 2.94 -4.68
CA MET A 10 -4.56 2.89 -3.34
C MET A 10 -5.89 3.62 -3.29
N ASP A 11 -5.94 4.82 -3.84
CA ASP A 11 -7.16 5.63 -3.86
C ASP A 11 -8.28 4.95 -4.65
N GLU A 12 -7.95 4.34 -5.78
CA GLU A 12 -8.91 3.63 -6.61
C GLU A 12 -9.47 2.40 -5.91
N GLU A 13 -8.64 1.69 -5.16
CA GLU A 13 -9.08 0.45 -4.51
C GLU A 13 -9.86 0.70 -3.22
N PHE A 14 -9.42 1.66 -2.41
CA PHE A 14 -9.97 1.86 -1.06
C PHE A 14 -10.75 3.17 -0.89
N GLY A 15 -10.67 4.07 -1.85
CA GLY A 15 -11.16 5.43 -1.71
C GLY A 15 -10.11 6.32 -1.04
N PRO A 16 -10.05 7.63 -1.39
CA PRO A 16 -8.97 8.51 -0.92
C PRO A 16 -8.85 8.58 0.61
N ALA A 17 -9.96 8.72 1.32
CA ALA A 17 -9.94 8.86 2.78
C ALA A 17 -9.45 7.59 3.46
N ARG A 18 -9.98 6.44 3.04
CA ARG A 18 -9.60 5.15 3.62
C ARG A 18 -8.16 4.80 3.25
N ALA A 19 -7.75 5.11 2.00
CA ALA A 19 -6.39 4.86 1.56
C ALA A 19 -5.39 5.64 2.42
N ALA A 20 -5.68 6.91 2.70
CA ALA A 20 -4.83 7.74 3.54
C ALA A 20 -4.73 7.19 4.96
N ALA A 21 -5.86 6.82 5.56
CA ALA A 21 -5.89 6.26 6.90
C ALA A 21 -5.13 4.94 6.97
N LEU A 22 -5.34 4.06 6.00
CA LEU A 22 -4.68 2.77 5.93
C LEU A 22 -3.16 2.94 5.80
N ALA A 23 -2.71 3.86 4.95
CA ALA A 23 -1.29 4.12 4.74
C ALA A 23 -0.60 4.68 5.98
N HIS A 24 -1.34 5.41 6.79
CA HIS A 24 -0.82 6.03 8.01
C HIS A 24 -0.87 5.11 9.22
N ASP A 25 -1.92 4.30 9.35
CA ASP A 25 -2.21 3.59 10.60
C ASP A 25 -1.97 2.08 10.56
N HIS A 26 -2.14 1.44 9.41
CA HIS A 26 -2.07 -0.02 9.33
C HIS A 26 -0.62 -0.50 9.23
N VAL A 27 -0.23 -1.38 10.18
CA VAL A 27 1.11 -1.95 10.23
C VAL A 27 1.10 -3.32 9.56
N PHE A 28 2.06 -3.56 8.67
CA PHE A 28 2.20 -4.83 7.95
C PHE A 28 3.44 -5.57 8.42
N ALA A 29 3.26 -6.79 8.92
CA ALA A 29 4.40 -7.63 9.33
C ALA A 29 5.35 -7.88 8.16
N GLU A 30 4.81 -8.06 6.94
CA GLU A 30 5.58 -8.31 5.73
C GLU A 30 6.45 -7.11 5.31
N LEU A 31 6.17 -5.94 5.86
CA LEU A 31 6.99 -4.74 5.64
C LEU A 31 7.91 -4.47 6.82
N GLY A 32 8.19 -5.49 7.61
CA GLY A 32 9.05 -5.36 8.78
C GLY A 32 8.39 -4.60 9.93
N GLY A 33 7.06 -4.71 10.06
CA GLY A 33 6.31 -4.01 11.09
C GLY A 33 6.16 -2.52 10.81
N ARG A 34 6.07 -2.15 9.53
CA ARG A 34 5.94 -0.76 9.09
C ARG A 34 4.57 -0.50 8.47
N THR A 35 4.11 0.75 8.58
CA THR A 35 2.99 1.23 7.78
C THR A 35 3.45 1.44 6.35
N VAL A 36 2.49 1.65 5.43
CA VAL A 36 2.81 1.98 4.03
C VAL A 36 3.71 3.21 3.98
N ASN A 37 3.36 4.27 4.71
CA ASN A 37 4.15 5.51 4.69
C ASN A 37 5.57 5.29 5.23
N ALA A 38 5.72 4.53 6.31
CA ALA A 38 7.03 4.22 6.86
C ALA A 38 7.85 3.36 5.89
N ALA A 39 7.21 2.42 5.20
CA ALA A 39 7.88 1.59 4.21
C ALA A 39 8.39 2.41 3.03
N LEU A 40 7.59 3.38 2.56
CA LEU A 40 8.01 4.29 1.50
C LEU A 40 9.24 5.11 1.94
N GLU A 41 9.23 5.62 3.16
CA GLU A 41 10.38 6.38 3.70
C GLU A 41 11.62 5.51 3.85
N ALA A 42 11.43 4.22 4.17
CA ALA A 42 12.55 3.29 4.29
C ALA A 42 13.12 2.86 2.94
N GLY A 43 12.51 3.30 1.83
CA GLY A 43 13.01 2.98 0.50
C GLY A 43 12.56 1.61 -0.02
N ILE A 44 11.54 1.01 0.60
CA ILE A 44 11.00 -0.25 0.10
C ILE A 44 10.28 0.02 -1.23
N ALA A 45 10.53 -0.83 -2.23
CA ALA A 45 9.97 -0.64 -3.56
C ALA A 45 8.43 -0.59 -3.51
N THR A 46 7.85 0.38 -4.21
CA THR A 46 6.39 0.56 -4.25
C THR A 46 5.68 -0.69 -4.77
N LYS A 47 6.28 -1.39 -5.71
CA LYS A 47 5.74 -2.64 -6.25
C LYS A 47 5.59 -3.69 -5.14
N ARG A 48 6.59 -3.81 -4.27
CA ARG A 48 6.54 -4.73 -3.15
C ARG A 48 5.47 -4.32 -2.14
N ILE A 49 5.41 -3.02 -1.82
CA ILE A 49 4.40 -2.50 -0.89
C ILE A 49 3.00 -2.79 -1.42
N TRP A 50 2.78 -2.53 -2.70
CA TRP A 50 1.48 -2.80 -3.33
C TRP A 50 1.11 -4.29 -3.26
N ALA A 51 2.07 -5.18 -3.53
CA ALA A 51 1.83 -6.62 -3.44
C ALA A 51 1.42 -7.03 -2.03
N VAL A 52 2.08 -6.50 -1.01
CA VAL A 52 1.76 -6.79 0.40
C VAL A 52 0.35 -6.30 0.74
N VAL A 53 0.03 -5.07 0.35
CA VAL A 53 -1.31 -4.50 0.60
C VAL A 53 -2.39 -5.34 -0.08
N CYS A 54 -2.19 -5.69 -1.34
CA CYS A 54 -3.16 -6.48 -2.09
C CYS A 54 -3.39 -7.84 -1.46
N THR A 55 -2.34 -8.49 -1.00
CA THR A 55 -2.47 -9.80 -0.34
C THR A 55 -3.21 -9.67 0.99
N ALA A 56 -2.88 -8.65 1.77
CA ALA A 56 -3.49 -8.45 3.09
C ALA A 56 -5.00 -8.16 3.01
N PHE A 57 -5.44 -7.48 1.96
CA PHE A 57 -6.84 -7.10 1.79
C PHE A 57 -7.56 -7.88 0.69
N ASP A 58 -6.96 -8.97 0.22
CA ASP A 58 -7.56 -9.85 -0.79
C ASP A 58 -8.02 -9.12 -2.05
N VAL A 59 -7.21 -8.18 -2.52
CA VAL A 59 -7.51 -7.47 -3.77
C VAL A 59 -7.46 -8.48 -4.93
N PRO A 60 -8.50 -8.56 -5.77
CA PRO A 60 -8.50 -9.49 -6.91
C PRO A 60 -7.33 -9.25 -7.86
N GLU A 61 -6.83 -10.33 -8.48
CA GLU A 61 -5.71 -10.27 -9.40
C GLU A 61 -5.90 -9.23 -10.50
N GLU A 62 -7.12 -9.12 -11.03
CA GLU A 62 -7.43 -8.20 -12.12
C GLU A 62 -7.37 -6.72 -11.73
N ARG A 63 -7.29 -6.42 -10.43
CA ARG A 63 -7.16 -5.05 -9.93
C ARG A 63 -5.77 -4.74 -9.37
N ARG A 64 -4.89 -5.72 -9.42
CA ARG A 64 -3.51 -5.52 -8.98
C ARG A 64 -2.65 -5.01 -10.13
#